data_ac33c1f86d5a21adf921964994aa8283
#
_entry.id   ac33c1f86d5a21adf921964994aa8283
#
_cell.length_a   1.000
_cell.length_b   1.000
_cell.length_c   1.000
_cell.angle_alpha   90.00
_cell.angle_beta   90.00
_cell.angle_gamma   90.00
#
_symmetry.space_group_name_H-M   'P 1'
#
loop_
_entity.id
_entity.type
_entity.pdbx_description
1 polymer ?
#
loop_
_entity_poly.entity_id
_entity_poly.type
_entity_poly.pdbx_seq_one_letter_code
_entity_poly.pdbx_strand_id
1 'polypeptide(L)'
;MHNQHTMYESFHKFSLSYWQLLLIAVTSDGRILATGSYDTTVMVWAVSRVRGSEKRVKTTQAELPRKDYVIVETPFHILCGHDDIITCLFVSVELDVVISGSKDGTCVFHTLREGRYVRSLRHPSGSALSKLVASRHGRIVLYSDDDLSLHLYSINGKHIATSESNGRLNCVQLSGCGEFLACAGDQGQIIVRSMNSLEVVKRYNGIGKIITSLTVTPEECFLAGTKDGSLLVYSIENPQLQKASLPRNLKSKVSATG
;
A
#
# COMPACT_ATOMS: atom_id res chain seq x y z
N MET A 1 -1.20 19.96 16.16
CA MET A 1 -1.92 19.06 17.08
C MET A 1 -3.46 19.09 16.93
N HIS A 2 -4.07 20.15 16.38
CA HIS A 2 -5.56 20.27 16.29
C HIS A 2 -6.21 19.48 15.13
N ASN A 3 -5.48 19.17 14.05
CA ASN A 3 -6.07 18.49 12.87
C ASN A 3 -6.07 16.97 12.94
N GLN A 4 -5.25 16.35 13.75
CA GLN A 4 -5.38 14.91 14.02
C GLN A 4 -6.61 14.64 14.92
N HIS A 5 -6.96 15.56 15.81
CA HIS A 5 -8.14 15.46 16.66
C HIS A 5 -9.45 15.53 15.84
N THR A 6 -9.53 16.41 14.85
CA THR A 6 -10.75 16.52 14.00
C THR A 6 -10.96 15.31 13.10
N MET A 7 -9.88 14.69 12.62
CA MET A 7 -9.97 13.44 11.88
C MET A 7 -10.42 12.28 12.79
N TYR A 8 -9.89 12.21 14.01
CA TYR A 8 -10.30 11.24 15.01
C TYR A 8 -11.75 11.47 15.51
N GLU A 9 -12.19 12.71 15.68
CA GLU A 9 -13.56 13.02 16.12
C GLU A 9 -14.61 12.72 15.05
N SER A 10 -14.30 12.86 13.77
CA SER A 10 -15.19 12.42 12.68
C SER A 10 -15.34 10.90 12.66
N PHE A 11 -14.30 10.14 12.95
CA PHE A 11 -14.39 8.69 13.10
C PHE A 11 -15.09 8.26 14.39
N HIS A 12 -15.01 9.04 15.49
CA HIS A 12 -15.70 8.75 16.75
C HIS A 12 -17.21 8.97 16.72
N LYS A 13 -17.73 9.78 15.80
CA LYS A 13 -19.19 9.96 15.64
C LYS A 13 -19.92 8.72 15.08
N PHE A 14 -19.19 7.78 14.49
CA PHE A 14 -19.68 6.45 14.15
C PHE A 14 -19.40 5.46 15.29
N SER A 15 -19.77 5.84 16.51
CA SER A 15 -19.77 4.98 17.69
C SER A 15 -20.83 3.88 17.57
N LEU A 16 -20.51 2.88 16.78
CA LEU A 16 -21.02 1.52 16.96
C LEU A 16 -19.80 0.63 17.16
N SER A 17 -19.61 0.26 18.41
CA SER A 17 -18.69 -0.72 18.95
C SER A 17 -18.32 -1.83 17.95
N TYR A 18 -17.02 -2.03 17.70
CA TYR A 18 -16.32 -3.10 16.97
C TYR A 18 -15.68 -2.79 15.61
N TRP A 19 -15.68 -1.58 15.09
CA TRP A 19 -15.11 -1.25 13.78
C TRP A 19 -13.61 -0.88 13.93
N GLN A 20 -12.73 -1.87 13.95
CA GLN A 20 -11.30 -1.59 13.82
C GLN A 20 -10.93 -1.48 12.34
N LEU A 21 -10.71 -0.25 11.87
CA LEU A 21 -10.11 0.00 10.56
C LEU A 21 -8.65 -0.47 10.58
N LEU A 22 -8.31 -1.38 9.67
CA LEU A 22 -6.97 -1.94 9.57
C LEU A 22 -6.19 -1.37 8.41
N LEU A 23 -6.87 -1.02 7.33
CA LEU A 23 -6.26 -0.73 6.04
C LEU A 23 -6.86 0.51 5.42
N ILE A 24 -5.99 1.26 4.75
CA ILE A 24 -6.36 2.43 3.97
C ILE A 24 -5.67 2.34 2.61
N ALA A 25 -6.44 2.49 1.54
CA ALA A 25 -5.95 2.66 0.19
C ALA A 25 -6.52 3.95 -0.42
N VAL A 26 -5.70 4.69 -1.14
CA VAL A 26 -6.08 5.97 -1.76
C VAL A 26 -5.83 5.88 -3.26
N THR A 27 -6.73 6.42 -4.06
CA THR A 27 -6.55 6.51 -5.51
C THR A 27 -5.42 7.46 -5.88
N SER A 28 -4.83 7.27 -7.06
CA SER A 28 -3.72 8.09 -7.58
C SER A 28 -4.02 9.58 -7.62
N ASP A 29 -5.29 9.95 -7.84
CA ASP A 29 -5.76 11.34 -7.87
C ASP A 29 -6.10 11.90 -6.47
N GLY A 30 -6.05 11.06 -5.42
CA GLY A 30 -6.35 11.44 -4.04
C GLY A 30 -7.81 11.79 -3.75
N ARG A 31 -8.75 11.43 -4.65
CA ARG A 31 -10.17 11.78 -4.51
C ARG A 31 -11.01 10.71 -3.87
N ILE A 32 -10.55 9.48 -3.88
CA ILE A 32 -11.26 8.34 -3.32
C ILE A 32 -10.37 7.63 -2.33
N LEU A 33 -10.95 7.29 -1.19
CA LEU A 33 -10.36 6.52 -0.13
C LEU A 33 -11.13 5.22 0.02
N ALA A 34 -10.47 4.11 0.14
CA ALA A 34 -11.07 2.85 0.53
C ALA A 34 -10.48 2.38 1.86
N THR A 35 -11.32 1.89 2.75
CA THR A 35 -10.94 1.39 4.08
C THR A 35 -11.40 -0.04 4.25
N GLY A 36 -10.52 -0.91 4.72
CA GLY A 36 -10.81 -2.31 5.05
C GLY A 36 -10.88 -2.51 6.55
N SER A 37 -11.83 -3.32 7.00
CA SER A 37 -12.17 -3.48 8.41
C SER A 37 -12.10 -4.94 8.88
N TYR A 38 -12.08 -5.11 10.21
CA TYR A 38 -12.24 -6.38 10.90
C TYR A 38 -13.61 -7.00 10.69
N ASP A 39 -14.63 -6.19 10.39
CA ASP A 39 -16.00 -6.62 10.19
C ASP A 39 -16.27 -7.23 8.81
N THR A 40 -15.20 -7.53 8.07
CA THR A 40 -15.27 -8.15 6.73
C THR A 40 -15.69 -7.21 5.60
N THR A 41 -15.97 -5.93 5.89
CA THR A 41 -16.42 -4.96 4.90
C THR A 41 -15.31 -4.04 4.41
N VAL A 42 -15.51 -3.52 3.20
CA VAL A 42 -14.72 -2.43 2.63
C VAL A 42 -15.65 -1.23 2.42
N MET A 43 -15.27 -0.08 2.96
CA MET A 43 -15.98 1.17 2.76
C MET A 43 -15.24 2.07 1.80
N VAL A 44 -15.97 2.70 0.89
CA VAL A 44 -15.41 3.62 -0.11
C VAL A 44 -15.92 5.03 0.15
N TRP A 45 -15.00 5.99 0.22
CA TRP A 45 -15.24 7.35 0.65
C TRP A 45 -14.80 8.34 -0.41
N ALA A 46 -15.54 9.41 -0.57
CA ALA A 46 -15.10 10.56 -1.36
C ALA A 46 -14.25 11.49 -0.50
N VAL A 47 -13.14 11.96 -1.07
CA VAL A 47 -12.27 12.97 -0.46
C VAL A 47 -12.48 14.28 -1.18
N SER A 48 -13.07 15.26 -0.54
CA SER A 48 -13.23 16.59 -1.10
C SER A 48 -12.18 17.55 -0.55
N ARG A 49 -11.73 18.46 -1.42
CA ARG A 49 -10.82 19.52 -1.02
C ARG A 49 -11.67 20.70 -0.54
N VAL A 50 -11.55 21.06 0.74
CA VAL A 50 -12.14 22.31 1.22
C VAL A 50 -11.35 23.47 0.64
N ARG A 51 -12.01 24.33 -0.13
CA ARG A 51 -11.47 25.65 -0.46
C ARG A 51 -11.53 26.48 0.81
N GLY A 52 -10.43 26.48 1.58
CA GLY A 52 -10.33 27.33 2.76
C GLY A 52 -10.60 28.78 2.37
N SER A 53 -11.57 29.43 3.01
CA SER A 53 -11.66 30.87 3.03
C SER A 53 -10.32 31.38 3.58
N GLU A 54 -9.63 32.23 2.81
CA GLU A 54 -8.38 32.87 3.18
C GLU A 54 -8.58 33.76 4.44
N LYS A 55 -8.54 33.14 5.61
CA LYS A 55 -8.25 33.90 6.83
C LYS A 55 -6.74 33.91 6.98
N ARG A 56 -6.12 34.99 6.45
CA ARG A 56 -4.73 35.33 6.73
C ARG A 56 -4.56 35.53 8.24
N VAL A 57 -4.07 34.52 8.92
CA VAL A 57 -3.43 34.70 10.21
C VAL A 57 -1.97 35.03 9.94
N LYS A 58 -1.58 36.29 10.23
CA LYS A 58 -0.19 36.74 10.17
C LYS A 58 0.59 36.04 11.28
N THR A 59 1.37 35.04 10.94
CA THR A 59 2.36 34.45 11.83
C THR A 59 3.70 34.35 11.09
N THR A 60 4.76 34.80 11.75
CA THR A 60 6.11 35.06 11.25
C THR A 60 6.98 33.80 11.11
N GLN A 61 6.44 32.73 10.57
CA GLN A 61 7.23 31.55 10.13
C GLN A 61 6.61 31.02 8.84
N ALA A 62 7.44 30.67 7.85
CA ALA A 62 7.02 30.19 6.54
C ALA A 62 6.20 28.91 6.67
N GLU A 63 4.89 29.05 6.82
CA GLU A 63 3.95 27.94 6.81
C GLU A 63 3.63 27.61 5.36
N LEU A 64 3.92 26.37 4.96
CA LEU A 64 3.39 25.79 3.74
C LEU A 64 1.86 25.89 3.79
N PRO A 65 1.18 26.27 2.67
CA PRO A 65 -0.27 26.40 2.64
C PRO A 65 -0.89 25.04 2.99
N ARG A 66 -1.57 24.96 4.13
CA ARG A 66 -2.33 23.79 4.54
C ARG A 66 -3.49 23.62 3.55
N LYS A 67 -3.41 22.57 2.76
CA LYS A 67 -4.52 22.10 1.95
C LYS A 67 -5.43 21.30 2.87
N ASP A 68 -6.51 21.88 3.32
CA ASP A 68 -7.48 21.17 4.13
C ASP A 68 -8.27 20.20 3.25
N TYR A 69 -8.15 18.92 3.54
CA TYR A 69 -8.96 17.85 2.95
C TYR A 69 -10.02 17.43 3.94
N VAL A 70 -11.22 17.22 3.47
CA VAL A 70 -12.33 16.68 4.25
C VAL A 70 -12.79 15.40 3.59
N ILE A 71 -12.89 14.35 4.37
CA ILE A 71 -13.57 13.12 3.96
C ILE A 71 -15.07 13.37 4.09
N VAL A 72 -15.84 12.99 3.09
CA VAL A 72 -17.31 13.04 3.17
C VAL A 72 -17.77 12.14 4.31
N GLU A 73 -18.68 12.63 5.15
CA GLU A 73 -19.05 12.00 6.43
C GLU A 73 -19.63 10.57 6.28
N THR A 74 -20.14 10.23 5.10
CA THR A 74 -20.72 8.89 4.83
C THR A 74 -20.00 8.22 3.67
N PRO A 75 -19.71 6.91 3.77
CA PRO A 75 -19.19 6.16 2.63
C PRO A 75 -20.25 6.13 1.52
N PHE A 76 -19.83 6.26 0.27
CA PHE A 76 -20.76 6.14 -0.84
C PHE A 76 -20.99 4.67 -1.25
N HIS A 77 -20.08 3.76 -0.83
CA HIS A 77 -20.28 2.32 -0.95
C HIS A 77 -19.82 1.59 0.30
N ILE A 78 -20.57 0.53 0.66
CA ILE A 78 -20.16 -0.49 1.62
C ILE A 78 -20.15 -1.80 0.85
N LEU A 79 -18.94 -2.36 0.66
CA LEU A 79 -18.71 -3.55 -0.14
C LEU A 79 -18.57 -4.76 0.78
N CYS A 80 -19.34 -5.80 0.48
CA CYS A 80 -19.39 -7.05 1.24
C CYS A 80 -18.99 -8.22 0.34
N GLY A 81 -18.66 -9.36 0.95
CA GLY A 81 -18.36 -10.59 0.20
C GLY A 81 -17.20 -11.39 0.76
N HIS A 82 -16.59 -10.97 1.87
CA HIS A 82 -15.61 -11.72 2.63
C HIS A 82 -16.21 -12.32 3.90
N ASP A 83 -15.68 -13.47 4.30
CA ASP A 83 -16.10 -14.20 5.50
C ASP A 83 -15.17 -13.96 6.70
N ASP A 84 -14.04 -13.27 6.50
CA ASP A 84 -13.05 -12.97 7.54
C ASP A 84 -12.43 -11.57 7.28
N ILE A 85 -11.53 -11.16 8.16
CA ILE A 85 -10.87 -9.86 8.22
C ILE A 85 -10.23 -9.47 6.89
N ILE A 86 -10.40 -8.20 6.48
CA ILE A 86 -9.70 -7.63 5.33
C ILE A 86 -8.24 -7.39 5.68
N THR A 87 -7.33 -7.96 4.91
CA THR A 87 -5.88 -7.93 5.16
C THR A 87 -5.09 -7.11 4.15
N CYS A 88 -5.65 -6.90 2.97
CA CYS A 88 -5.03 -6.09 1.91
C CYS A 88 -6.08 -5.47 1.00
N LEU A 89 -5.75 -4.30 0.44
CA LEU A 89 -6.69 -3.47 -0.29
C LEU A 89 -5.99 -2.72 -1.41
N PHE A 90 -6.63 -2.64 -2.56
CA PHE A 90 -6.21 -1.84 -3.71
C PHE A 90 -7.40 -1.13 -4.32
N VAL A 91 -7.21 0.11 -4.76
CA VAL A 91 -8.25 0.92 -5.42
C VAL A 91 -7.65 1.63 -6.63
N SER A 92 -8.37 1.60 -7.76
CA SER A 92 -7.95 2.28 -8.98
C SER A 92 -9.14 2.89 -9.70
N VAL A 93 -9.02 4.18 -10.03
CA VAL A 93 -10.00 4.91 -10.85
C VAL A 93 -9.87 4.50 -12.32
N GLU A 94 -8.64 4.30 -12.79
CA GLU A 94 -8.33 3.96 -14.17
C GLU A 94 -8.91 2.58 -14.57
N LEU A 95 -8.85 1.63 -13.64
CA LEU A 95 -9.41 0.29 -13.83
C LEU A 95 -10.87 0.17 -13.38
N ASP A 96 -11.42 1.21 -12.77
CA ASP A 96 -12.74 1.23 -12.14
C ASP A 96 -12.95 0.06 -11.16
N VAL A 97 -11.96 -0.21 -10.29
CA VAL A 97 -11.97 -1.39 -9.43
C VAL A 97 -11.54 -1.08 -8.00
N VAL A 98 -12.19 -1.76 -7.07
CA VAL A 98 -11.74 -1.99 -5.69
C VAL A 98 -11.44 -3.48 -5.56
N ILE A 99 -10.23 -3.82 -5.14
CA ILE A 99 -9.82 -5.20 -4.92
C ILE A 99 -9.46 -5.35 -3.45
N SER A 100 -10.11 -6.28 -2.78
CA SER A 100 -9.87 -6.59 -1.37
C SER A 100 -9.42 -8.03 -1.21
N GLY A 101 -8.44 -8.25 -0.36
CA GLY A 101 -8.00 -9.58 0.03
C GLY A 101 -8.25 -9.78 1.52
N SER A 102 -8.56 -11.00 1.91
CA SER A 102 -8.96 -11.34 3.26
C SER A 102 -8.20 -12.55 3.81
N LYS A 103 -8.31 -12.70 5.11
CA LYS A 103 -7.81 -13.85 5.85
C LYS A 103 -8.59 -15.13 5.51
N ASP A 104 -9.78 -15.03 4.91
CA ASP A 104 -10.55 -16.17 4.38
C ASP A 104 -9.90 -16.82 3.14
N GLY A 105 -8.77 -16.30 2.66
CA GLY A 105 -8.06 -16.77 1.48
C GLY A 105 -8.66 -16.33 0.15
N THR A 106 -9.63 -15.40 0.18
CA THR A 106 -10.26 -14.86 -1.02
C THR A 106 -9.81 -13.45 -1.35
N CYS A 107 -9.84 -13.14 -2.65
CA CYS A 107 -9.65 -11.82 -3.19
C CYS A 107 -10.91 -11.43 -3.96
N VAL A 108 -11.61 -10.38 -3.52
CA VAL A 108 -12.90 -9.96 -4.09
C VAL A 108 -12.73 -8.68 -4.88
N PHE A 109 -13.40 -8.60 -6.02
CA PHE A 109 -13.39 -7.48 -6.94
C PHE A 109 -14.76 -6.83 -6.98
N HIS A 110 -14.79 -5.52 -6.80
CA HIS A 110 -15.99 -4.69 -6.99
C HIS A 110 -15.67 -3.56 -7.97
N THR A 111 -16.69 -3.09 -8.69
CA THR A 111 -16.59 -1.84 -9.45
C THR A 111 -16.49 -0.67 -8.47
N LEU A 112 -15.61 0.29 -8.75
CA LEU A 112 -15.43 1.44 -7.88
C LEU A 112 -16.61 2.40 -7.96
N ARG A 113 -17.15 2.65 -9.16
CA ARG A 113 -18.22 3.63 -9.39
C ARG A 113 -19.58 3.15 -8.89
N GLU A 114 -19.89 1.88 -9.10
CA GLU A 114 -21.22 1.33 -8.80
C GLU A 114 -21.26 0.47 -7.53
N GLY A 115 -20.08 0.09 -6.99
CA GLY A 115 -19.97 -0.78 -5.82
C GLY A 115 -20.46 -2.21 -6.09
N ARG A 116 -20.56 -2.63 -7.36
CA ARG A 116 -21.08 -3.95 -7.70
C ARG A 116 -20.01 -5.01 -7.61
N TYR A 117 -20.38 -6.17 -7.06
CA TYR A 117 -19.54 -7.36 -7.09
C TYR A 117 -19.26 -7.77 -8.55
N VAL A 118 -18.00 -8.04 -8.85
CA VAL A 118 -17.55 -8.49 -10.17
C VAL A 118 -17.20 -9.97 -10.13
N ARG A 119 -16.32 -10.37 -9.21
CA ARG A 119 -15.81 -11.73 -9.06
C ARG A 119 -15.02 -11.90 -7.77
N SER A 120 -14.73 -13.16 -7.44
CA SER A 120 -13.74 -13.50 -6.45
C SER A 120 -12.69 -14.45 -7.02
N LEU A 121 -11.48 -14.37 -6.49
CA LEU A 121 -10.40 -15.34 -6.69
C LEU A 121 -10.11 -15.98 -5.34
N ARG A 122 -9.87 -17.27 -5.32
CA ARG A 122 -9.44 -17.98 -4.12
C ARG A 122 -7.97 -18.34 -4.25
N HIS A 123 -7.23 -18.16 -3.16
CA HIS A 123 -5.85 -18.64 -3.08
C HIS A 123 -5.84 -20.16 -3.30
N PRO A 124 -4.91 -20.72 -4.10
CA PRO A 124 -4.94 -22.14 -4.45
C PRO A 124 -4.87 -23.06 -3.24
N SER A 125 -4.10 -22.72 -2.21
CA SER A 125 -4.03 -23.47 -0.94
C SER A 125 -5.14 -23.09 0.07
N GLY A 126 -5.96 -22.07 -0.24
CA GLY A 126 -6.93 -21.51 0.71
C GLY A 126 -6.29 -20.69 1.84
N SER A 127 -4.98 -20.42 1.76
CA SER A 127 -4.24 -19.67 2.77
C SER A 127 -4.66 -18.21 2.82
N ALA A 128 -4.54 -17.61 4.01
CA ALA A 128 -4.82 -16.20 4.24
C ALA A 128 -4.01 -15.29 3.32
N LEU A 129 -4.65 -14.31 2.70
CA LEU A 129 -3.96 -13.30 1.90
C LEU A 129 -3.33 -12.25 2.81
N SER A 130 -2.04 -11.95 2.61
CA SER A 130 -1.31 -10.97 3.40
C SER A 130 -1.02 -9.69 2.64
N LYS A 131 -0.73 -9.80 1.35
CA LYS A 131 -0.41 -8.65 0.49
C LYS A 131 -1.12 -8.78 -0.85
N LEU A 132 -1.50 -7.63 -1.38
CA LEU A 132 -2.11 -7.48 -2.69
C LEU A 132 -1.50 -6.28 -3.38
N VAL A 133 -1.10 -6.45 -4.63
CA VAL A 133 -0.61 -5.37 -5.48
C VAL A 133 -1.21 -5.54 -6.86
N ALA A 134 -1.69 -4.45 -7.44
CA ALA A 134 -2.23 -4.48 -8.79
C ALA A 134 -1.61 -3.37 -9.65
N SER A 135 -1.28 -3.71 -10.89
CA SER A 135 -0.75 -2.77 -11.86
C SER A 135 -1.87 -2.13 -12.69
N ARG A 136 -1.62 -0.93 -13.23
CA ARG A 136 -2.51 -0.26 -14.17
C ARG A 136 -2.79 -1.07 -15.45
N HIS A 137 -1.97 -2.07 -15.75
CA HIS A 137 -2.17 -2.99 -16.89
C HIS A 137 -3.04 -4.20 -16.55
N GLY A 138 -3.67 -4.21 -15.36
CA GLY A 138 -4.56 -5.29 -14.93
C GLY A 138 -3.82 -6.59 -14.56
N ARG A 139 -2.57 -6.49 -14.11
CA ARG A 139 -1.84 -7.59 -13.48
C ARG A 139 -1.97 -7.47 -11.98
N ILE A 140 -2.29 -8.58 -11.32
CA ILE A 140 -2.58 -8.63 -9.89
C ILE A 140 -1.71 -9.71 -9.26
N VAL A 141 -0.97 -9.34 -8.22
CA VAL A 141 -0.17 -10.27 -7.43
C VAL A 141 -0.80 -10.40 -6.05
N LEU A 142 -1.09 -11.62 -5.67
CA LEU A 142 -1.52 -12.02 -4.34
C LEU A 142 -0.36 -12.72 -3.65
N TYR A 143 -0.16 -12.43 -2.37
CA TYR A 143 0.86 -13.07 -1.55
C TYR A 143 0.25 -13.55 -0.24
N SER A 144 0.63 -14.77 0.17
CA SER A 144 0.33 -15.36 1.46
C SER A 144 1.59 -15.56 2.28
N ASP A 145 1.50 -15.20 3.57
CA ASP A 145 2.58 -15.44 4.54
C ASP A 145 2.64 -16.93 4.97
N ASP A 146 1.54 -17.68 4.82
CA ASP A 146 1.43 -19.05 5.31
C ASP A 146 2.21 -20.04 4.44
N ASP A 147 2.15 -19.88 3.12
CA ASP A 147 2.84 -20.72 2.14
C ASP A 147 3.97 -19.99 1.40
N LEU A 148 4.23 -18.75 1.76
CA LEU A 148 5.30 -17.91 1.20
C LEU A 148 5.22 -17.79 -0.34
N SER A 149 4.02 -17.88 -0.91
CA SER A 149 3.82 -17.91 -2.36
C SER A 149 3.25 -16.59 -2.91
N LEU A 150 3.74 -16.25 -4.09
CA LEU A 150 3.26 -15.16 -4.93
C LEU A 150 2.47 -15.75 -6.10
N HIS A 151 1.24 -15.33 -6.28
CA HIS A 151 0.39 -15.75 -7.38
C HIS A 151 0.04 -14.56 -8.26
N LEU A 152 0.34 -14.65 -9.54
CA LEU A 152 0.05 -13.63 -10.55
C LEU A 152 -1.22 -13.99 -11.31
N TYR A 153 -2.15 -13.05 -11.32
CA TYR A 153 -3.40 -13.14 -12.07
C TYR A 153 -3.55 -11.96 -13.04
N SER A 154 -4.34 -12.17 -14.07
CA SER A 154 -4.92 -11.06 -14.83
C SER A 154 -6.15 -10.52 -14.11
N ILE A 155 -6.55 -9.27 -14.42
CA ILE A 155 -7.78 -8.68 -13.91
C ILE A 155 -9.04 -9.50 -14.26
N ASN A 156 -8.95 -10.30 -15.33
CA ASN A 156 -10.00 -11.23 -15.75
C ASN A 156 -10.02 -12.55 -14.94
N GLY A 157 -9.18 -12.67 -13.91
CA GLY A 157 -9.13 -13.84 -13.04
C GLY A 157 -8.31 -15.01 -13.57
N LYS A 158 -7.66 -14.87 -14.75
CA LYS A 158 -6.79 -15.92 -15.29
C LYS A 158 -5.49 -15.98 -14.48
N HIS A 159 -5.18 -17.12 -13.90
CA HIS A 159 -3.88 -17.40 -13.28
C HIS A 159 -2.78 -17.41 -14.36
N ILE A 160 -1.66 -16.78 -14.11
CA ILE A 160 -0.56 -16.59 -15.07
C ILE A 160 0.70 -17.30 -14.58
N ALA A 161 1.10 -17.07 -13.35
CA ALA A 161 2.33 -17.61 -12.79
C ALA A 161 2.26 -17.73 -11.26
N THR A 162 3.06 -18.63 -10.71
CA THR A 162 3.31 -18.76 -9.27
C THR A 162 4.81 -18.71 -9.03
N SER A 163 5.21 -18.10 -7.95
CA SER A 163 6.60 -18.07 -7.52
C SER A 163 6.69 -18.07 -6.00
N GLU A 164 7.58 -18.86 -5.45
CA GLU A 164 7.85 -18.90 -4.03
C GLU A 164 8.81 -17.78 -3.62
N SER A 165 8.66 -17.29 -2.40
CA SER A 165 9.61 -16.38 -1.77
C SER A 165 10.51 -17.18 -0.81
N ASN A 166 11.79 -16.82 -0.73
CA ASN A 166 12.76 -17.49 0.15
C ASN A 166 12.56 -17.14 1.64
N GLY A 167 11.47 -16.47 2.00
CA GLY A 167 11.13 -16.06 3.35
C GLY A 167 9.96 -15.09 3.34
N ARG A 168 9.51 -14.72 4.54
CA ARG A 168 8.37 -13.83 4.71
C ARG A 168 8.64 -12.46 4.07
N LEU A 169 7.67 -11.98 3.29
CA LEU A 169 7.69 -10.66 2.68
C LEU A 169 6.95 -9.66 3.56
N ASN A 170 7.66 -8.67 4.07
CA ASN A 170 7.06 -7.60 4.87
C ASN A 170 6.47 -6.51 3.97
N CYS A 171 7.06 -6.32 2.80
CA CYS A 171 6.62 -5.31 1.84
C CYS A 171 6.75 -5.80 0.39
N VAL A 172 5.77 -5.38 -0.41
CA VAL A 172 5.70 -5.64 -1.85
C VAL A 172 5.24 -4.35 -2.51
N GLN A 173 5.98 -3.87 -3.50
CA GLN A 173 5.72 -2.60 -4.18
C GLN A 173 5.92 -2.72 -5.68
N LEU A 174 5.13 -1.96 -6.45
CA LEU A 174 5.32 -1.83 -7.88
C LEU A 174 6.30 -0.71 -8.23
N SER A 175 7.05 -0.91 -9.31
CA SER A 175 7.76 0.18 -9.98
C SER A 175 6.79 1.24 -10.53
N GLY A 176 7.26 2.45 -10.75
CA GLY A 176 6.45 3.53 -11.33
C GLY A 176 5.85 3.20 -12.70
N CYS A 177 6.57 2.40 -13.53
CA CYS A 177 6.05 1.90 -14.80
C CYS A 177 5.02 0.77 -14.65
N GLY A 178 4.96 0.08 -13.49
CA GLY A 178 4.06 -1.05 -13.23
C GLY A 178 4.50 -2.38 -13.84
N GLU A 179 5.72 -2.46 -14.39
CA GLU A 179 6.26 -3.68 -15.03
C GLU A 179 7.06 -4.56 -14.08
N PHE A 180 7.54 -3.99 -12.98
CA PHE A 180 8.36 -4.69 -12.01
C PHE A 180 7.73 -4.67 -10.62
N LEU A 181 7.91 -5.76 -9.91
CA LEU A 181 7.50 -5.98 -8.54
C LEU A 181 8.74 -6.07 -7.65
N ALA A 182 8.87 -5.16 -6.70
CA ALA A 182 9.92 -5.20 -5.69
C ALA A 182 9.38 -5.86 -4.42
N CYS A 183 10.04 -6.93 -3.98
CA CYS A 183 9.70 -7.71 -2.80
C CYS A 183 10.83 -7.62 -1.79
N ALA A 184 10.51 -7.38 -0.53
CA ALA A 184 11.49 -7.34 0.54
C ALA A 184 10.88 -7.82 1.87
N GLY A 185 11.71 -8.37 2.74
CA GLY A 185 11.24 -8.91 4.01
C GLY A 185 12.36 -9.38 4.93
N ASP A 186 12.16 -10.51 5.58
CA ASP A 186 13.00 -11.02 6.66
C ASP A 186 14.42 -11.39 6.20
N GLN A 187 14.60 -11.74 4.93
CA GLN A 187 15.92 -12.08 4.36
C GLN A 187 16.83 -10.84 4.18
N GLY A 188 16.28 -9.63 4.34
CA GLY A 188 17.05 -8.40 4.19
C GLY A 188 17.54 -8.13 2.77
N GLN A 189 16.96 -8.80 1.77
CA GLN A 189 17.24 -8.61 0.35
C GLN A 189 16.05 -7.94 -0.33
N ILE A 190 16.30 -7.16 -1.38
CA ILE A 190 15.26 -6.69 -2.28
C ILE A 190 15.34 -7.54 -3.55
N ILE A 191 14.25 -8.23 -3.86
CA ILE A 191 14.12 -9.06 -5.06
C ILE A 191 13.16 -8.36 -6.01
N VAL A 192 13.65 -8.02 -7.19
CA VAL A 192 12.85 -7.43 -8.27
C VAL A 192 12.42 -8.53 -9.22
N ARG A 193 11.12 -8.61 -9.46
CA ARG A 193 10.48 -9.60 -10.32
C ARG A 193 9.73 -8.93 -11.47
N SER A 194 9.60 -9.63 -12.58
CA SER A 194 8.74 -9.20 -13.69
C SER A 194 7.26 -9.35 -13.34
N MET A 195 6.43 -8.34 -13.61
CA MET A 195 4.97 -8.42 -13.48
C MET A 195 4.29 -9.25 -14.58
N ASN A 196 5.06 -9.76 -15.53
CA ASN A 196 4.51 -10.62 -16.59
C ASN A 196 4.66 -12.12 -16.29
N SER A 197 5.71 -12.52 -15.54
CA SER A 197 6.03 -13.94 -15.30
C SER A 197 6.40 -14.26 -13.86
N LEU A 198 6.55 -13.27 -12.96
CA LEU A 198 7.14 -13.38 -11.62
C LEU A 198 8.60 -13.86 -11.58
N GLU A 199 9.25 -13.97 -12.73
CA GLU A 199 10.67 -14.30 -12.80
C GLU A 199 11.51 -13.22 -12.12
N VAL A 200 12.58 -13.67 -11.48
CA VAL A 200 13.51 -12.76 -10.80
C VAL A 200 14.36 -12.06 -11.86
N VAL A 201 14.20 -10.74 -11.97
CA VAL A 201 14.99 -9.89 -12.86
C VAL A 201 16.29 -9.47 -12.18
N LYS A 202 16.21 -9.10 -10.89
CA LYS A 202 17.37 -8.61 -10.15
C LYS A 202 17.25 -8.90 -8.65
N ARG A 203 18.40 -9.11 -8.02
CA ARG A 203 18.52 -9.24 -6.57
C ARG A 203 19.48 -8.19 -6.06
N TYR A 204 19.05 -7.42 -5.08
CA TYR A 204 19.92 -6.51 -4.34
C TYR A 204 20.21 -7.15 -3.00
N ASN A 205 21.48 -7.49 -2.80
CA ASN A 205 21.91 -8.04 -1.53
C ASN A 205 21.85 -6.95 -0.48
N GLY A 206 21.06 -7.16 0.54
CA GLY A 206 20.96 -6.29 1.69
C GLY A 206 22.14 -6.50 2.64
N ILE A 207 22.15 -5.71 3.70
CA ILE A 207 23.14 -5.80 4.79
C ILE A 207 22.75 -6.86 5.85
N GLY A 208 21.95 -7.86 5.47
CA GLY A 208 21.51 -8.93 6.40
C GLY A 208 20.50 -8.47 7.46
N LYS A 209 19.84 -7.32 7.26
CA LYS A 209 18.88 -6.75 8.20
C LYS A 209 17.47 -6.86 7.67
N ILE A 210 16.52 -7.19 8.53
CA ILE A 210 15.09 -7.29 8.18
C ILE A 210 14.60 -5.96 7.60
N ILE A 211 14.05 -6.01 6.39
CA ILE A 211 13.40 -4.87 5.74
C ILE A 211 11.94 -4.84 6.18
N THR A 212 11.51 -3.72 6.77
CA THR A 212 10.15 -3.53 7.29
C THR A 212 9.26 -2.70 6.38
N SER A 213 9.86 -1.83 5.59
CA SER A 213 9.16 -0.96 4.65
C SER A 213 9.94 -0.79 3.36
N LEU A 214 9.25 -0.66 2.25
CA LEU A 214 9.82 -0.44 0.94
C LEU A 214 8.95 0.55 0.19
N THR A 215 9.55 1.51 -0.48
CA THR A 215 8.86 2.39 -1.42
C THR A 215 9.71 2.61 -2.66
N VAL A 216 9.04 2.88 -3.78
CA VAL A 216 9.68 3.19 -5.05
C VAL A 216 9.47 4.67 -5.31
N THR A 217 10.55 5.39 -5.59
CA THR A 217 10.48 6.81 -5.95
C THR A 217 10.16 6.97 -7.44
N PRO A 218 9.64 8.15 -7.86
CA PRO A 218 9.42 8.44 -9.29
C PRO A 218 10.70 8.34 -10.14
N GLU A 219 11.86 8.50 -9.51
CA GLU A 219 13.21 8.41 -10.13
C GLU A 219 13.72 6.97 -10.20
N GLU A 220 12.82 6.00 -10.01
CA GLU A 220 13.13 4.56 -10.03
C GLU A 220 14.20 4.12 -9.02
N CYS A 221 14.21 4.75 -7.84
CA CYS A 221 15.01 4.31 -6.71
C CYS A 221 14.15 3.56 -5.69
N PHE A 222 14.71 2.50 -5.09
CA PHE A 222 14.10 1.84 -3.94
C PHE A 222 14.61 2.47 -2.65
N LEU A 223 13.68 2.88 -1.80
CA LEU A 223 13.96 3.28 -0.42
C LEU A 223 13.46 2.18 0.51
N ALA A 224 14.36 1.56 1.25
CA ALA A 224 14.04 0.48 2.16
C ALA A 224 14.38 0.87 3.60
N GLY A 225 13.39 0.85 4.47
CA GLY A 225 13.55 0.98 5.91
C GLY A 225 13.79 -0.38 6.56
N THR A 226 14.74 -0.46 7.47
CA THR A 226 15.10 -1.68 8.18
C THR A 226 14.65 -1.66 9.63
N LYS A 227 14.53 -2.81 10.26
CA LYS A 227 14.07 -2.96 11.65
C LYS A 227 14.98 -2.26 12.66
N ASP A 228 16.26 -2.04 12.34
CA ASP A 228 17.23 -1.34 13.18
C ASP A 228 17.26 0.19 12.97
N GLY A 229 16.31 0.73 12.19
CA GLY A 229 16.20 2.16 11.92
C GLY A 229 17.11 2.67 10.79
N SER A 230 17.78 1.79 10.04
CA SER A 230 18.59 2.20 8.89
C SER A 230 17.71 2.43 7.67
N LEU A 231 18.07 3.41 6.82
CA LEU A 231 17.48 3.64 5.52
C LEU A 231 18.47 3.23 4.43
N LEU A 232 18.04 2.34 3.55
CA LEU A 232 18.80 1.87 2.40
C LEU A 232 18.23 2.50 1.13
N VAL A 233 19.11 2.93 0.24
CA VAL A 233 18.74 3.49 -1.06
C VAL A 233 19.41 2.68 -2.16
N TYR A 234 18.60 2.17 -3.10
CA TYR A 234 19.07 1.39 -4.24
C TYR A 234 18.55 2.04 -5.53
N SER A 235 19.45 2.26 -6.49
CA SER A 235 19.04 2.67 -7.84
C SER A 235 18.73 1.46 -8.71
N ILE A 236 17.65 1.54 -9.48
CA ILE A 236 17.26 0.47 -10.42
C ILE A 236 18.29 0.36 -11.55
N GLU A 237 18.84 1.48 -12.03
CA GLU A 237 19.78 1.52 -13.15
C GLU A 237 21.20 1.09 -12.79
N ASN A 238 21.61 1.21 -11.52
CA ASN A 238 23.00 0.95 -11.12
C ASN A 238 23.06 -0.11 -10.01
N PRO A 239 23.63 -1.32 -10.27
CA PRO A 239 23.66 -2.42 -9.31
C PRO A 239 24.59 -2.19 -8.11
N GLN A 240 25.37 -1.11 -8.10
CA GLN A 240 26.25 -0.79 -6.99
C GLN A 240 25.49 0.01 -5.93
N LEU A 241 25.56 -0.46 -4.69
CA LEU A 241 25.16 0.27 -3.50
C LEU A 241 25.78 1.67 -3.51
N GLN A 242 25.06 2.66 -3.97
CA GLN A 242 25.36 4.02 -3.57
C GLN A 242 24.88 4.15 -2.13
N LYS A 243 25.79 4.06 -1.17
CA LYS A 243 25.57 4.65 0.14
C LYS A 243 25.30 6.13 -0.13
N ALA A 244 24.04 6.50 -0.22
CA ALA A 244 23.68 7.89 -0.26
C ALA A 244 24.24 8.49 1.03
N SER A 245 25.32 9.21 0.91
CA SER A 245 25.76 10.08 1.98
C SER A 245 24.65 11.10 2.14
N LEU A 246 23.86 10.97 3.20
CA LEU A 246 22.93 12.02 3.62
C LEU A 246 23.66 13.36 3.51
N PRO A 247 23.05 14.38 2.90
CA PRO A 247 23.65 15.70 2.81
C PRO A 247 24.13 16.11 4.21
N ARG A 248 25.35 16.62 4.30
CA ARG A 248 26.04 16.93 5.57
C ARG A 248 25.18 17.75 6.56
N ASN A 249 24.17 18.45 6.09
CA ASN A 249 23.26 19.26 6.91
C ASN A 249 22.23 18.47 7.72
N LEU A 250 22.04 17.17 7.46
CA LEU A 250 21.15 16.30 8.26
C LEU A 250 21.91 15.50 9.33
N LYS A 251 23.24 15.31 9.17
CA LYS A 251 24.07 14.61 10.16
C LYS A 251 24.20 15.37 11.50
N SER A 252 24.02 16.69 11.50
CA SER A 252 24.11 17.50 12.72
C SER A 252 22.85 17.55 13.58
N LYS A 253 21.71 17.02 13.10
CA LYS A 253 20.44 16.99 13.87
C LYS A 253 20.13 15.65 14.53
N VAL A 254 20.83 14.57 14.18
CA VAL A 254 20.58 13.23 14.75
C VAL A 254 21.49 12.89 15.91
N SER A 255 22.58 13.67 16.13
CA SER A 255 23.52 13.46 17.23
C SER A 255 23.22 14.30 18.50
N ALA A 256 22.07 14.98 18.58
CA ALA A 256 21.74 15.88 19.71
C ALA A 256 20.59 15.37 20.59
N THR A 257 20.19 14.10 20.48
CA THR A 257 19.28 13.45 21.44
C THR A 257 19.86 12.07 21.75
N GLY A 258 20.81 12.07 22.68
CA GLY A 258 21.31 10.93 23.42
C GLY A 258 20.98 11.13 24.87
#